data_25b699ff3f6000c450f3dc2b4fdb1418
#
_entry.id   25b699ff3f6000c450f3dc2b4fdb1418
#
_cell.length_a   1.000
_cell.length_b   1.000
_cell.length_c   1.000
_cell.angle_alpha   90.00
_cell.angle_beta   90.00
_cell.angle_gamma   90.00
#
_symmetry.space_group_name_H-M   'P 1'
#
loop_
_entity.id
_entity.type
_entity.pdbx_description
1 polymer ?
#
loop_
_entity_poly.entity_id
_entity_poly.type
_entity_poly.pdbx_seq_one_letter_code
_entity_poly.pdbx_strand_id
1 'polypeptide(L)'
;IDRFNLLSSSSLDISDYPINEHGLGMLSEEIGEHMEKSGGLPTDRNITIEARNDALIVNSCQGTKINETLGHLLLAMASTKSGNWGRLIIESTRIGIQASGISPEDLVGWLNETPPDALEGLLSVTLPNSRQLRWRFAEVGKAFGIIRHGVDPRRINLQALIRKYRGTVVLQEVLDKLFFEKMDIQGAK
;
A
#
# COMPACT_ATOMS: atom_id res chain seq x y z
N ILE A 1 -13.65 4.60 -12.75
CA ILE A 1 -13.79 5.88 -12.03
C ILE A 1 -13.80 7.05 -13.02
N ASP A 2 -12.91 7.14 -14.00
CA ASP A 2 -13.00 8.17 -15.04
C ASP A 2 -14.32 8.14 -15.80
N ARG A 3 -14.93 6.97 -15.95
CA ARG A 3 -16.28 6.85 -16.51
C ARG A 3 -17.37 7.35 -15.56
N PHE A 4 -17.17 7.32 -14.22
CA PHE A 4 -18.10 7.90 -13.26
C PHE A 4 -18.02 9.42 -13.18
N ASN A 5 -16.88 10.03 -13.48
CA ASN A 5 -16.78 11.48 -13.67
C ASN A 5 -17.61 11.95 -14.87
N LEU A 6 -17.89 11.07 -15.82
CA LEU A 6 -18.82 11.33 -16.94
C LEU A 6 -20.30 11.17 -16.55
N LEU A 7 -20.63 10.56 -15.38
CA LEU A 7 -22.03 10.48 -14.93
C LEU A 7 -22.62 11.84 -14.54
N SER A 8 -21.79 12.82 -14.24
CA SER A 8 -22.23 14.22 -14.08
C SER A 8 -22.48 14.91 -15.43
N SER A 9 -22.00 14.34 -16.52
CA SER A 9 -22.30 14.76 -17.90
C SER A 9 -23.16 13.66 -18.55
N SER A 10 -24.37 13.97 -18.85
CA SER A 10 -25.55 13.19 -19.29
C SER A 10 -25.39 12.14 -20.44
N SER A 11 -24.28 11.42 -20.57
CA SER A 11 -24.02 10.55 -21.72
C SER A 11 -23.33 9.22 -21.44
N LEU A 12 -23.34 8.71 -20.19
CA LEU A 12 -22.75 7.40 -19.93
C LEU A 12 -23.75 6.30 -20.21
N ASP A 13 -23.41 5.43 -21.15
CA ASP A 13 -24.12 4.18 -21.35
C ASP A 13 -23.70 3.21 -20.23
N ILE A 14 -24.59 3.00 -19.26
CA ILE A 14 -24.40 2.12 -18.11
C ILE A 14 -24.76 0.66 -18.42
N SER A 15 -25.24 0.37 -19.63
CA SER A 15 -25.66 -0.99 -20.05
C SER A 15 -24.54 -2.02 -19.95
N ASP A 16 -23.29 -1.57 -20.02
CA ASP A 16 -22.09 -2.43 -19.91
C ASP A 16 -21.76 -2.83 -18.44
N TYR A 17 -22.45 -2.27 -17.45
CA TYR A 17 -22.17 -2.56 -16.04
C TYR A 17 -23.30 -3.38 -15.40
N PRO A 18 -23.00 -4.39 -14.60
CA PRO A 18 -24.00 -5.21 -13.92
C PRO A 18 -24.58 -4.47 -12.69
N ILE A 19 -25.01 -3.22 -12.88
CA ILE A 19 -25.59 -2.36 -11.84
C ILE A 19 -27.00 -1.97 -12.27
N ASN A 20 -27.98 -2.14 -11.39
CA ASN A 20 -29.35 -1.67 -11.60
C ASN A 20 -29.47 -0.17 -11.31
N GLU A 21 -30.60 0.44 -11.72
CA GLU A 21 -30.86 1.87 -11.54
C GLU A 21 -30.79 2.32 -10.06
N HIS A 22 -31.24 1.49 -9.13
CA HIS A 22 -31.18 1.79 -7.71
C HIS A 22 -29.73 1.85 -7.21
N GLY A 23 -28.89 0.86 -7.56
CA GLY A 23 -27.48 0.84 -7.24
C GLY A 23 -26.71 2.01 -7.86
N LEU A 24 -27.09 2.41 -9.08
CA LEU A 24 -26.52 3.58 -9.73
C LEU A 24 -26.88 4.88 -8.99
N GLY A 25 -28.13 5.01 -8.55
CA GLY A 25 -28.57 6.16 -7.77
C GLY A 25 -27.78 6.32 -6.47
N MET A 26 -27.62 5.24 -5.71
CA MET A 26 -26.82 5.22 -4.47
C MET A 26 -25.35 5.61 -4.73
N LEU A 27 -24.75 5.04 -5.78
CA LEU A 27 -23.36 5.33 -6.13
C LEU A 27 -23.17 6.79 -6.56
N SER A 28 -24.12 7.35 -7.32
CA SER A 28 -24.08 8.75 -7.74
C SER A 28 -24.21 9.71 -6.56
N GLU A 29 -25.05 9.38 -5.59
CA GLU A 29 -25.21 10.15 -4.34
C GLU A 29 -23.92 10.11 -3.52
N GLU A 30 -23.31 8.93 -3.29
CA GLU A 30 -22.07 8.78 -2.56
C GLU A 30 -20.90 9.53 -3.22
N ILE A 31 -20.80 9.45 -4.55
CA ILE A 31 -19.80 10.20 -5.33
C ILE A 31 -20.01 11.70 -5.21
N GLY A 32 -21.26 12.16 -5.33
CA GLY A 32 -21.62 13.57 -5.20
C GLY A 32 -21.24 14.13 -3.82
N GLU A 33 -21.62 13.42 -2.76
CA GLU A 33 -21.24 13.80 -1.38
C GLU A 33 -19.71 13.84 -1.18
N HIS A 34 -18.98 12.87 -1.75
CA HIS A 34 -17.54 12.84 -1.65
C HIS A 34 -16.90 14.04 -2.37
N MET A 35 -17.37 14.37 -3.56
CA MET A 35 -16.90 15.54 -4.32
C MET A 35 -17.11 16.84 -3.57
N GLU A 36 -18.28 17.02 -2.95
CA GLU A 36 -18.59 18.21 -2.16
C GLU A 36 -17.67 18.35 -0.93
N LYS A 37 -17.35 17.24 -0.27
CA LYS A 37 -16.55 17.24 0.97
C LYS A 37 -15.04 17.31 0.73
N SER A 38 -14.54 16.68 -0.33
CA SER A 38 -13.10 16.53 -0.58
C SER A 38 -12.57 17.40 -1.73
N GLY A 39 -13.44 18.04 -2.50
CA GLY A 39 -13.06 18.88 -3.64
C GLY A 39 -12.47 18.11 -4.83
N GLY A 40 -12.49 16.79 -4.82
CA GLY A 40 -12.01 15.96 -5.93
C GLY A 40 -12.26 14.47 -5.72
N LEU A 41 -12.29 13.71 -6.81
CA LEU A 41 -12.41 12.25 -6.78
C LEU A 41 -11.05 11.59 -7.03
N PRO A 42 -10.72 10.54 -6.28
CA PRO A 42 -9.64 9.67 -6.66
C PRO A 42 -10.02 8.88 -7.91
N THR A 43 -9.12 8.83 -8.87
CA THR A 43 -9.28 8.08 -10.13
C THR A 43 -8.07 7.17 -10.35
N ASP A 44 -8.00 6.51 -11.49
CA ASP A 44 -6.79 5.81 -11.95
C ASP A 44 -5.62 6.77 -12.25
N ARG A 45 -5.88 8.07 -12.39
CA ARG A 45 -4.90 9.13 -12.70
C ARG A 45 -4.75 10.18 -11.61
N ASN A 46 -5.62 10.15 -10.62
CA ASN A 46 -5.65 11.15 -9.56
C ASN A 46 -5.71 10.50 -8.19
N ILE A 47 -4.68 10.72 -7.40
CA ILE A 47 -4.59 10.29 -6.01
C ILE A 47 -4.95 11.49 -5.13
N THR A 48 -5.84 11.29 -4.16
CA THR A 48 -6.12 12.31 -3.14
C THR A 48 -5.57 11.89 -1.79
N ILE A 49 -5.06 12.84 -1.02
CA ILE A 49 -4.48 12.60 0.30
C ILE A 49 -5.22 13.45 1.32
N GLU A 50 -5.75 12.79 2.35
CA GLU A 50 -6.52 13.42 3.42
C GLU A 50 -5.84 13.19 4.77
N ALA A 51 -5.80 14.22 5.61
CA ALA A 51 -5.42 14.09 7.00
C ALA A 51 -6.65 13.87 7.87
N ARG A 52 -6.64 12.83 8.69
CA ARG A 52 -7.72 12.54 9.63
C ARG A 52 -7.15 12.16 10.98
N ASN A 53 -7.24 13.06 11.96
CA ASN A 53 -6.65 12.91 13.29
C ASN A 53 -5.13 12.65 13.21
N ASP A 54 -4.68 11.47 13.59
CA ASP A 54 -3.29 11.00 13.58
C ASP A 54 -2.98 10.06 12.41
N ALA A 55 -3.86 10.00 11.42
CA ALA A 55 -3.72 9.15 10.24
C ALA A 55 -3.81 9.96 8.95
N LEU A 56 -3.07 9.52 7.95
CA LEU A 56 -3.19 9.98 6.56
C LEU A 56 -3.87 8.90 5.75
N ILE A 57 -4.84 9.30 4.94
CA ILE A 57 -5.56 8.43 4.03
C ILE A 57 -5.18 8.84 2.61
N VAL A 58 -4.56 7.94 1.89
CA VAL A 58 -4.25 8.08 0.46
C VAL A 58 -5.31 7.31 -0.29
N ASN A 59 -6.22 8.01 -0.94
CA ASN A 59 -7.22 7.41 -1.81
C ASN A 59 -6.59 7.16 -3.17
N SER A 60 -6.38 5.88 -3.49
CA SER A 60 -5.70 5.41 -4.67
C SER A 60 -6.47 4.22 -5.25
N CYS A 61 -7.07 4.41 -6.42
CA CYS A 61 -7.88 3.40 -7.10
C CYS A 61 -7.04 2.42 -7.94
N GLN A 62 -5.78 2.20 -7.56
CA GLN A 62 -4.82 1.38 -8.31
C GLN A 62 -4.89 -0.12 -7.98
N GLY A 63 -5.72 -0.50 -7.01
CA GLY A 63 -5.85 -1.88 -6.57
C GLY A 63 -4.85 -2.30 -5.49
N THR A 64 -5.13 -3.45 -4.88
CA THR A 64 -4.45 -3.87 -3.64
C THR A 64 -2.93 -4.00 -3.77
N LYS A 65 -2.42 -4.58 -4.87
CA LYS A 65 -0.97 -4.83 -5.02
C LYS A 65 -0.16 -3.54 -5.22
N ILE A 66 -0.68 -2.60 -5.99
CA ILE A 66 -0.04 -1.28 -6.16
C ILE A 66 -0.11 -0.51 -4.84
N ASN A 67 -1.28 -0.52 -4.19
CA ASN A 67 -1.46 0.14 -2.90
C ASN A 67 -0.57 -0.47 -1.80
N GLU A 68 -0.32 -1.78 -1.82
CA GLU A 68 0.63 -2.46 -0.93
C GLU A 68 2.06 -1.95 -1.16
N THR A 69 2.46 -1.83 -2.43
CA THR A 69 3.77 -1.32 -2.84
C THR A 69 3.98 0.13 -2.36
N LEU A 70 3.06 1.01 -2.73
CA LEU A 70 3.12 2.43 -2.34
C LEU A 70 3.00 2.63 -0.83
N GLY A 71 2.10 1.89 -0.18
CA GLY A 71 1.88 1.99 1.26
C GLY A 71 3.13 1.61 2.06
N HIS A 72 3.85 0.56 1.67
CA HIS A 72 5.10 0.19 2.32
C HIS A 72 6.21 1.21 2.09
N LEU A 73 6.30 1.81 0.91
CA LEU A 73 7.23 2.91 0.63
C LEU A 73 6.94 4.10 1.54
N LEU A 74 5.70 4.59 1.51
CA LEU A 74 5.27 5.76 2.28
C LEU A 74 5.42 5.54 3.79
N LEU A 75 5.07 4.35 4.30
CA LEU A 75 5.27 4.01 5.70
C LEU A 75 6.75 4.03 6.08
N ALA A 76 7.64 3.53 5.22
CA ALA A 76 9.07 3.56 5.48
C ALA A 76 9.61 4.98 5.58
N MET A 77 9.19 5.87 4.68
CA MET A 77 9.56 7.29 4.70
C MET A 77 9.00 8.01 5.92
N ALA A 78 7.72 7.78 6.24
CA ALA A 78 7.08 8.29 7.44
C ALA A 78 7.80 7.85 8.73
N SER A 79 8.19 6.57 8.79
CA SER A 79 8.93 6.03 9.93
C SER A 79 10.33 6.62 10.07
N THR A 80 10.98 6.93 8.95
CA THR A 80 12.29 7.59 8.94
C THR A 80 12.17 9.02 9.46
N LYS A 81 11.15 9.77 9.05
CA LYS A 81 10.92 11.15 9.50
C LYS A 81 10.49 11.23 10.96
N SER A 82 9.54 10.39 11.38
CA SER A 82 8.97 10.42 12.73
C SER A 82 9.84 9.75 13.79
N GLY A 83 10.82 8.92 13.38
CA GLY A 83 11.61 8.08 14.29
C GLY A 83 10.84 6.89 14.87
N ASN A 84 9.56 6.76 14.58
CA ASN A 84 8.68 5.71 15.08
C ASN A 84 8.06 4.91 13.94
N TRP A 85 7.93 3.60 14.13
CA TRP A 85 7.27 2.75 13.15
C TRP A 85 5.75 2.88 13.26
N GLY A 86 5.13 3.42 12.23
CA GLY A 86 3.68 3.60 12.15
C GLY A 86 2.90 2.32 11.85
N ARG A 87 1.59 2.47 11.67
CA ARG A 87 0.69 1.40 11.23
C ARG A 87 0.25 1.64 9.79
N LEU A 88 0.15 0.57 9.02
CA LEU A 88 -0.30 0.56 7.64
C LEU A 88 -1.60 -0.25 7.52
N ILE A 89 -2.56 0.28 6.80
CA ILE A 89 -3.82 -0.37 6.42
C ILE A 89 -3.91 -0.26 4.90
N ILE A 90 -4.12 -1.39 4.22
CA ILE A 90 -4.21 -1.45 2.76
C ILE A 90 -5.57 -1.99 2.35
N GLU A 91 -6.22 -1.27 1.47
CA GLU A 91 -7.44 -1.67 0.79
C GLU A 91 -7.25 -1.50 -0.73
N SER A 92 -8.18 -2.00 -1.51
CA SER A 92 -8.10 -1.91 -2.98
C SER A 92 -8.16 -0.48 -3.50
N THR A 93 -8.78 0.43 -2.74
CA THR A 93 -9.04 1.81 -3.14
C THR A 93 -8.35 2.84 -2.24
N ARG A 94 -7.69 2.41 -1.15
CA ARG A 94 -7.06 3.36 -0.22
C ARG A 94 -5.90 2.75 0.57
N ILE A 95 -5.02 3.65 1.04
CA ILE A 95 -3.90 3.34 1.91
C ILE A 95 -4.05 4.20 3.17
N GLY A 96 -4.16 3.58 4.34
CA GLY A 96 -4.16 4.28 5.63
C GLY A 96 -2.79 4.22 6.27
N ILE A 97 -2.20 5.36 6.60
CA ILE A 97 -0.91 5.48 7.27
C ILE A 97 -1.11 6.21 8.59
N GLN A 98 -0.89 5.50 9.69
CA GLN A 98 -0.91 6.09 11.02
C GLN A 98 0.52 6.33 11.47
N ALA A 99 0.96 7.60 11.40
CA ALA A 99 2.29 8.03 11.81
C ALA A 99 2.22 9.48 12.31
N SER A 100 2.81 9.75 13.48
CA SER A 100 2.78 11.08 14.09
C SER A 100 3.72 12.05 13.38
N GLY A 101 3.31 13.32 13.24
CA GLY A 101 4.15 14.39 12.71
C GLY A 101 4.42 14.33 11.21
N ILE A 102 3.54 13.67 10.46
CA ILE A 102 3.57 13.58 9.01
C ILE A 102 2.37 14.33 8.45
N SER A 103 2.59 15.17 7.46
CA SER A 103 1.56 15.93 6.77
C SER A 103 1.24 15.35 5.39
N PRO A 104 0.09 15.69 4.78
CA PRO A 104 -0.21 15.34 3.38
C PRO A 104 0.86 15.82 2.41
N GLU A 105 1.42 17.02 2.62
CA GLU A 105 2.46 17.62 1.79
C GLU A 105 3.75 16.80 1.82
N ASP A 106 4.07 16.18 2.96
CA ASP A 106 5.20 15.24 3.05
C ASP A 106 5.03 14.06 2.12
N LEU A 107 3.83 13.44 2.09
CA LEU A 107 3.55 12.31 1.22
C LEU A 107 3.64 12.71 -0.26
N VAL A 108 3.08 13.86 -0.61
CA VAL A 108 3.16 14.41 -1.98
C VAL A 108 4.61 14.66 -2.36
N GLY A 109 5.41 15.29 -1.48
CA GLY A 109 6.83 15.51 -1.70
C GLY A 109 7.58 14.20 -1.97
N TRP A 110 7.38 13.19 -1.12
CA TRP A 110 8.05 11.90 -1.26
C TRP A 110 7.66 11.16 -2.54
N LEU A 111 6.38 11.18 -2.93
CA LEU A 111 5.95 10.57 -4.18
C LEU A 111 6.58 11.24 -5.40
N ASN A 112 6.68 12.58 -5.39
CA ASN A 112 7.27 13.34 -6.48
C ASN A 112 8.80 13.22 -6.54
N GLU A 113 9.46 13.10 -5.39
CA GLU A 113 10.92 13.05 -5.29
C GLU A 113 11.49 11.64 -5.47
N THR A 114 10.66 10.60 -5.33
CA THR A 114 11.11 9.20 -5.45
C THR A 114 11.20 8.81 -6.93
N PRO A 115 12.40 8.57 -7.46
CA PRO A 115 12.51 8.08 -8.82
C PRO A 115 11.85 6.70 -8.95
N PRO A 116 11.04 6.45 -10.00
CA PRO A 116 10.37 5.16 -10.20
C PRO A 116 11.33 3.96 -10.16
N ASP A 117 12.55 4.11 -10.68
CA ASP A 117 13.55 3.04 -10.70
C ASP A 117 14.19 2.76 -9.33
N ALA A 118 14.09 3.69 -8.37
CA ALA A 118 14.57 3.49 -7.01
C ALA A 118 13.60 2.68 -6.13
N LEU A 119 12.35 2.51 -6.56
CA LEU A 119 11.27 1.92 -5.76
C LEU A 119 11.60 0.53 -5.21
N GLU A 120 12.08 -0.38 -6.06
CA GLU A 120 12.44 -1.75 -5.65
C GLU A 120 13.60 -1.77 -4.65
N GLY A 121 14.62 -0.94 -4.90
CA GLY A 121 15.77 -0.79 -4.01
C GLY A 121 15.37 -0.26 -2.63
N LEU A 122 14.51 0.76 -2.59
CA LEU A 122 13.99 1.32 -1.34
C LEU A 122 13.15 0.29 -0.57
N LEU A 123 12.28 -0.45 -1.24
CA LEU A 123 11.49 -1.50 -0.62
C LEU A 123 12.38 -2.63 -0.09
N SER A 124 13.41 -3.03 -0.81
CA SER A 124 14.36 -4.09 -0.39
C SER A 124 15.09 -3.74 0.90
N VAL A 125 15.35 -2.45 1.13
CA VAL A 125 16.00 -1.95 2.36
C VAL A 125 15.00 -1.81 3.52
N THR A 126 13.77 -1.40 3.24
CA THR A 126 12.79 -1.02 4.26
C THR A 126 11.92 -2.20 4.71
N LEU A 127 11.51 -3.08 3.80
CA LEU A 127 10.66 -4.24 4.08
C LEU A 127 11.21 -5.21 5.14
N PRO A 128 12.54 -5.43 5.31
CA PRO A 128 13.06 -6.26 6.40
C PRO A 128 12.60 -5.87 7.80
N ASN A 129 12.13 -4.62 7.99
CA ASN A 129 11.56 -4.16 9.25
C ASN A 129 10.04 -4.38 9.34
N SER A 130 9.37 -4.74 8.24
CA SER A 130 7.93 -4.92 8.18
C SER A 130 7.46 -6.20 8.88
N ARG A 131 6.21 -6.17 9.37
CA ARG A 131 5.56 -7.35 9.93
C ARG A 131 5.34 -8.44 8.86
N GLN A 132 5.03 -8.03 7.66
CA GLN A 132 4.72 -8.92 6.54
C GLN A 132 5.94 -9.74 6.13
N LEU A 133 7.11 -9.11 6.00
CA LEU A 133 8.34 -9.83 5.68
C LEU A 133 8.72 -10.82 6.79
N ARG A 134 8.51 -10.49 8.08
CA ARG A 134 8.80 -11.42 9.19
C ARG A 134 8.01 -12.72 9.06
N TRP A 135 6.73 -12.66 8.70
CA TRP A 135 5.92 -13.86 8.49
C TRP A 135 6.41 -14.66 7.28
N ARG A 136 6.70 -13.98 6.20
CA ARG A 136 7.23 -14.65 4.99
C ARG A 136 8.59 -15.27 5.24
N PHE A 137 9.46 -14.60 6.00
CA PHE A 137 10.74 -15.16 6.42
C PHE A 137 10.58 -16.43 7.25
N ALA A 138 9.56 -16.51 8.09
CA ALA A 138 9.31 -17.74 8.88
C ALA A 138 8.93 -18.93 7.99
N GLU A 139 8.19 -18.70 6.90
CA GLU A 139 7.84 -19.76 5.93
C GLU A 139 9.07 -20.22 5.14
N VAL A 140 9.77 -19.29 4.50
CA VAL A 140 10.97 -19.55 3.70
C VAL A 140 12.07 -20.15 4.57
N GLY A 141 12.26 -19.61 5.78
CA GLY A 141 13.26 -20.12 6.73
C GLY A 141 13.02 -21.56 7.16
N LYS A 142 11.78 -22.05 7.18
CA LYS A 142 11.46 -23.47 7.37
C LYS A 142 11.89 -24.30 6.15
N ALA A 143 11.63 -23.82 4.95
CA ALA A 143 12.01 -24.49 3.72
C ALA A 143 13.54 -24.63 3.58
N PHE A 144 14.28 -23.60 4.00
CA PHE A 144 15.75 -23.60 4.01
C PHE A 144 16.38 -24.27 5.26
N GLY A 145 15.57 -24.85 6.16
CA GLY A 145 16.08 -25.51 7.37
C GLY A 145 16.64 -24.57 8.44
N ILE A 146 16.48 -23.25 8.28
CA ILE A 146 16.91 -22.22 9.26
C ILE A 146 16.03 -22.25 10.50
N ILE A 147 14.73 -22.49 10.29
CA ILE A 147 13.73 -22.63 11.34
C ILE A 147 13.27 -24.08 11.34
N ARG A 148 13.37 -24.74 12.50
CA ARG A 148 12.94 -26.12 12.65
C ARG A 148 11.43 -26.26 12.41
N HIS A 149 11.02 -27.29 11.66
CA HIS A 149 9.62 -27.64 11.48
C HIS A 149 8.95 -27.87 12.85
N GLY A 150 7.70 -27.42 12.98
CA GLY A 150 6.92 -27.54 14.22
C GLY A 150 7.17 -26.42 15.26
N VAL A 151 8.18 -25.60 15.08
CA VAL A 151 8.39 -24.44 15.98
C VAL A 151 7.43 -23.31 15.63
N ASP A 152 6.77 -22.75 16.66
CA ASP A 152 5.91 -21.57 16.50
C ASP A 152 6.80 -20.34 16.22
N PRO A 153 6.61 -19.65 15.07
CA PRO A 153 7.37 -18.46 14.72
C PRO A 153 7.27 -17.31 15.75
N ARG A 154 6.19 -17.27 16.54
CA ARG A 154 5.99 -16.26 17.60
C ARG A 154 6.98 -16.41 18.75
N ARG A 155 7.56 -17.59 18.93
CA ARG A 155 8.55 -17.89 19.98
C ARG A 155 9.99 -17.66 19.52
N ILE A 156 10.21 -17.21 18.29
CA ILE A 156 11.52 -16.96 17.72
C ILE A 156 11.72 -15.46 17.53
N ASN A 157 12.92 -14.98 17.80
CA ASN A 157 13.30 -13.62 17.43
C ASN A 157 13.58 -13.53 15.92
N LEU A 158 12.49 -13.48 15.13
CA LEU A 158 12.57 -13.40 13.67
C LEU A 158 13.37 -12.18 13.20
N GLN A 159 13.29 -11.05 13.91
CA GLN A 159 14.04 -9.86 13.55
C GLN A 159 15.56 -10.06 13.65
N ALA A 160 16.01 -10.79 14.66
CA ALA A 160 17.43 -11.14 14.79
C ALA A 160 17.88 -12.08 13.66
N LEU A 161 17.05 -13.05 13.28
CA LEU A 161 17.32 -13.94 12.15
C LEU A 161 17.38 -13.16 10.83
N ILE A 162 16.41 -12.30 10.53
CA ILE A 162 16.38 -11.46 9.33
C ILE A 162 17.66 -10.62 9.23
N ARG A 163 18.11 -10.02 10.34
CA ARG A 163 19.37 -9.27 10.35
C ARG A 163 20.57 -10.16 10.06
N LYS A 164 20.61 -11.38 10.63
CA LYS A 164 21.70 -12.36 10.40
C LYS A 164 21.77 -12.79 8.94
N TYR A 165 20.61 -12.93 8.28
CA TYR A 165 20.53 -13.39 6.88
C TYR A 165 20.44 -12.24 5.87
N ARG A 166 20.67 -10.99 6.29
CA ARG A 166 20.73 -9.84 5.38
C ARG A 166 21.83 -10.04 4.34
N GLY A 167 21.51 -9.80 3.07
CA GLY A 167 22.43 -9.96 1.94
C GLY A 167 22.67 -11.42 1.51
N THR A 168 21.92 -12.37 2.05
CA THR A 168 21.98 -13.78 1.62
C THR A 168 20.85 -14.12 0.65
N VAL A 169 21.04 -15.22 -0.09
CA VAL A 169 20.03 -15.78 -1.00
C VAL A 169 18.70 -16.06 -0.27
N VAL A 170 18.74 -16.42 1.01
CA VAL A 170 17.52 -16.66 1.79
C VAL A 170 16.67 -15.43 1.94
N LEU A 171 17.26 -14.28 2.28
CA LEU A 171 16.50 -13.04 2.39
C LEU A 171 16.06 -12.53 1.02
N GLN A 172 16.86 -12.74 -0.02
CA GLN A 172 16.47 -12.43 -1.39
C GLN A 172 15.23 -13.22 -1.81
N GLU A 173 15.20 -14.53 -1.57
CA GLU A 173 14.03 -15.37 -1.85
C GLU A 173 12.78 -14.91 -1.10
N VAL A 174 12.92 -14.44 0.14
CA VAL A 174 11.80 -13.86 0.92
C VAL A 174 11.25 -12.60 0.27
N LEU A 175 12.14 -11.71 -0.19
CA LEU A 175 11.78 -10.47 -0.88
C LEU A 175 11.11 -10.76 -2.22
N ASP A 176 11.72 -11.62 -3.05
CA ASP A 176 11.20 -11.99 -4.36
C ASP A 176 9.79 -12.59 -4.25
N LYS A 177 9.61 -13.48 -3.28
CA LYS A 177 8.29 -14.06 -3.01
C LYS A 177 7.28 -13.04 -2.53
N LEU A 178 7.69 -12.08 -1.71
CA LEU A 178 6.83 -11.00 -1.23
C LEU A 178 6.43 -10.06 -2.38
N PHE A 179 7.39 -9.67 -3.22
CA PHE A 179 7.15 -8.83 -4.39
C PHE A 179 6.19 -9.52 -5.37
N PHE A 180 6.44 -10.78 -5.69
CA PHE A 180 5.59 -11.53 -6.61
C PHE A 180 4.15 -11.71 -6.12
N GLU A 181 3.97 -12.10 -4.85
CA GLU A 181 2.65 -12.45 -4.33
C GLU A 181 1.82 -11.24 -3.91
N LYS A 182 2.45 -10.21 -3.35
CA LYS A 182 1.75 -9.13 -2.64
C LYS A 182 1.89 -7.76 -3.27
N MET A 183 2.89 -7.55 -4.12
CA MET A 183 3.23 -6.24 -4.65
C MET A 183 3.16 -6.21 -6.16
N ASP A 184 3.01 -5.02 -6.71
CA ASP A 184 3.16 -4.73 -8.14
C ASP A 184 4.08 -3.52 -8.29
N ILE A 185 5.38 -3.80 -8.35
CA ILE A 185 6.40 -2.76 -8.45
C ILE A 185 6.33 -2.06 -9.81
N GLN A 186 6.00 -2.77 -10.88
CA GLN A 186 5.92 -2.18 -12.21
C GLN A 186 4.70 -1.28 -12.35
N GLY A 187 3.55 -1.71 -11.84
CA GLY A 187 2.35 -0.89 -11.85
C GLY A 187 2.42 0.32 -10.90
N ALA A 188 3.32 0.31 -9.90
CA ALA A 188 3.53 1.40 -8.95
C ALA A 188 4.56 2.45 -9.43
N LYS A 189 5.28 2.19 -10.52
CA LYS A 189 6.22 3.14 -11.16
C LYS A 189 5.49 4.20 -11.99
#